data_76c12897a71b55373b5f3178c83674dc
#
_entry.id   76c12897a71b55373b5f3178c83674dc
#
_cell.length_a   1.000
_cell.length_b   1.000
_cell.length_c   1.000
_cell.angle_alpha   90.00
_cell.angle_beta   90.00
_cell.angle_gamma   90.00
#
_symmetry.space_group_name_H-M   'P 1'
#
loop_
_entity.id
_entity.type
_entity.pdbx_description
1 polymer ?
#
loop_
_entity_poly.entity_id
_entity_poly.type
_entity_poly.pdbx_seq_one_letter_code
_entity_poly.pdbx_strand_id
1 'polypeptide(L)'
;MEHHNRELSLLFTDDKYIAELNSRFLKRDGPTNVLAFPIRDDDQIEPDTPMLGDIVISLDAAMRDAKRIGESLNKTIDRLLIHGLLHLLGYDHERSEEEAWRMEEETDRLLVMME
;
A
#
# COMPACT_ATOMS: atom_id res chain seq x y z
N MET A 1 19.96 1.82 9.48
CA MET A 1 18.61 1.58 9.97
C MET A 1 18.06 0.28 9.42
N GLU A 2 17.58 -0.53 10.30
CA GLU A 2 17.21 -1.90 9.95
C GLU A 2 15.71 -2.04 9.81
N HIS A 3 15.19 -1.87 8.60
CA HIS A 3 13.76 -2.04 8.38
C HIS A 3 13.37 -3.51 8.23
N HIS A 4 14.34 -4.37 7.97
CA HIS A 4 14.04 -5.79 7.76
C HIS A 4 13.55 -6.49 9.03
N ASN A 5 13.72 -5.86 10.19
CA ASN A 5 13.20 -6.40 11.45
C ASN A 5 11.78 -5.97 11.74
N ARG A 6 11.20 -5.11 10.90
CA ARG A 6 9.85 -4.62 11.11
C ARG A 6 8.83 -5.51 10.45
N GLU A 7 7.72 -5.69 11.11
CA GLU A 7 6.63 -6.51 10.58
C GLU A 7 5.64 -5.67 9.81
N LEU A 8 5.04 -6.29 8.81
CA LEU A 8 4.03 -5.67 7.96
C LEU A 8 2.81 -6.58 7.95
N SER A 9 1.66 -6.00 8.25
CA SER A 9 0.40 -6.74 8.15
C SER A 9 -0.16 -6.53 6.75
N LEU A 10 -0.49 -7.63 6.07
CA LEU A 10 -1.02 -7.58 4.72
C LEU A 10 -2.34 -8.33 4.68
N LEU A 11 -3.38 -7.63 4.23
CA LEU A 11 -4.71 -8.21 4.11
C LEU A 11 -5.21 -8.08 2.69
N PHE A 12 -5.63 -9.21 2.11
CA PHE A 12 -6.31 -9.21 0.81
C PHE A 12 -7.82 -9.26 1.06
N THR A 13 -8.55 -8.42 0.35
CA THR A 13 -9.99 -8.33 0.56
C THR A 13 -10.70 -8.01 -0.76
N ASP A 14 -11.98 -7.64 -0.69
CA ASP A 14 -12.78 -7.30 -1.85
C ASP A 14 -13.11 -5.80 -1.87
N ASP A 15 -13.77 -5.37 -2.94
CA ASP A 15 -14.15 -3.96 -3.10
C ASP A 15 -15.05 -3.47 -1.99
N LYS A 16 -16.00 -4.32 -1.57
CA LYS A 16 -16.97 -3.93 -0.56
C LYS A 16 -16.30 -3.59 0.77
N TYR A 17 -15.41 -4.46 1.20
CA TYR A 17 -14.74 -4.27 2.49
C TYR A 17 -13.77 -3.11 2.44
N ILE A 18 -13.00 -2.99 1.35
CA ILE A 18 -12.04 -1.89 1.26
C ILE A 18 -12.76 -0.55 1.14
N ALA A 19 -13.96 -0.53 0.52
CA ALA A 19 -14.77 0.68 0.47
C ALA A 19 -15.21 1.11 1.87
N GLU A 20 -15.58 0.14 2.71
CA GLU A 20 -15.95 0.43 4.09
C GLU A 20 -14.78 1.03 4.86
N LEU A 21 -13.59 0.47 4.70
CA LEU A 21 -12.39 0.99 5.36
C LEU A 21 -12.06 2.39 4.85
N ASN A 22 -12.18 2.60 3.55
CA ASN A 22 -11.88 3.88 2.94
C ASN A 22 -12.81 4.97 3.48
N SER A 23 -14.10 4.65 3.61
CA SER A 23 -15.08 5.58 4.13
C SER A 23 -14.85 5.86 5.62
N ARG A 24 -14.63 4.79 6.39
CA ARG A 24 -14.51 4.90 7.85
C ARG A 24 -13.25 5.63 8.28
N PHE A 25 -12.13 5.32 7.68
CA PHE A 25 -10.84 5.82 8.15
C PHE A 25 -10.29 7.00 7.35
N LEU A 26 -10.61 7.10 6.06
CA LEU A 26 -10.08 8.16 5.22
C LEU A 26 -11.14 9.14 4.74
N LYS A 27 -12.40 8.90 5.09
CA LYS A 27 -13.53 9.77 4.73
C LYS A 27 -13.68 9.92 3.22
N ARG A 28 -13.39 8.87 2.49
CA ARG A 28 -13.52 8.85 1.03
C ARG A 28 -14.60 7.85 0.62
N ASP A 29 -15.30 8.16 -0.46
CA ASP A 29 -16.36 7.31 -0.96
C ASP A 29 -15.82 6.30 -1.96
N GLY A 30 -16.34 5.07 -1.87
CA GLY A 30 -16.08 4.05 -2.85
C GLY A 30 -14.80 3.25 -2.59
N PRO A 31 -14.64 2.17 -3.35
CA PRO A 31 -13.47 1.32 -3.18
C PRO A 31 -12.23 1.94 -3.79
N THR A 32 -11.07 1.48 -3.29
CA THR A 32 -9.78 1.79 -3.87
C THR A 32 -9.05 0.46 -4.07
N ASN A 33 -7.87 0.51 -4.68
CA ASN A 33 -7.11 -0.73 -4.91
C ASN A 33 -6.25 -1.10 -3.71
N VAL A 34 -5.70 -0.11 -2.99
CA VAL A 34 -4.82 -0.37 -1.85
C VAL A 34 -4.98 0.74 -0.82
N LEU A 35 -4.92 0.34 0.45
CA LEU A 35 -4.89 1.27 1.58
C LEU A 35 -3.68 0.93 2.44
N ALA A 36 -3.03 1.95 2.98
CA ALA A 36 -1.90 1.79 3.86
C ALA A 36 -2.14 2.57 5.15
N PHE A 37 -2.02 1.88 6.28
CA PHE A 37 -2.27 2.46 7.59
C PHE A 37 -1.00 2.38 8.42
N PRO A 38 -0.23 3.47 8.54
CA PRO A 38 0.98 3.45 9.36
C PRO A 38 0.62 3.35 10.83
N ILE A 39 1.48 2.72 11.60
CA ILE A 39 1.31 2.68 13.04
C ILE A 39 1.81 3.99 13.61
N ARG A 40 0.95 4.65 14.39
CA ARG A 40 1.34 5.88 15.08
C ARG A 40 2.04 5.56 16.38
N ASP A 41 2.86 6.50 16.82
CA ASP A 41 3.60 6.32 18.07
C ASP A 41 2.67 6.08 19.26
N ASP A 42 1.52 6.76 19.29
CA ASP A 42 0.57 6.64 20.38
C ASP A 42 -0.20 5.32 20.34
N ASP A 43 -0.18 4.61 19.21
CA ASP A 43 -0.82 3.31 19.07
C ASP A 43 0.08 2.18 19.51
N GLN A 44 1.36 2.44 19.73
CA GLN A 44 2.33 1.43 20.11
C GLN A 44 2.34 1.26 21.62
N ILE A 45 1.78 0.14 22.06
CA ILE A 45 1.75 -0.17 23.48
C ILE A 45 3.15 -0.57 23.96
N GLU A 46 3.89 -1.25 23.11
CA GLU A 46 5.25 -1.66 23.43
C GLU A 46 6.22 -1.00 22.45
N PRO A 47 7.23 -0.27 23.00
CA PRO A 47 8.20 0.42 22.13
C PRO A 47 8.97 -0.51 21.21
N ASP A 48 9.07 -1.79 21.60
CA ASP A 48 9.85 -2.75 20.84
C ASP A 48 9.05 -3.46 19.76
N THR A 49 7.76 -3.11 19.58
CA THR A 49 6.93 -3.74 18.58
C THR A 49 7.40 -3.31 17.18
N PRO A 50 7.86 -4.27 16.36
CA PRO A 50 8.46 -3.93 15.08
C PRO A 50 7.45 -3.77 13.94
N MET A 51 6.25 -3.28 14.23
CA MET A 51 5.22 -3.12 13.21
C MET A 51 5.42 -1.86 12.40
N LEU A 52 5.50 -2.01 11.08
CA LEU A 52 5.58 -0.87 10.17
C LEU A 52 4.19 -0.32 9.89
N GLY A 53 3.19 -1.18 9.79
CA GLY A 53 1.84 -0.77 9.52
C GLY A 53 1.03 -1.87 8.86
N ASP A 54 -0.14 -1.51 8.37
CA ASP A 54 -1.05 -2.42 7.69
C ASP A 54 -1.25 -1.99 6.25
N ILE A 55 -1.24 -2.97 5.34
CA ILE A 55 -1.58 -2.74 3.93
C ILE A 55 -2.77 -3.63 3.60
N VAL A 56 -3.80 -3.03 3.02
CA VAL A 56 -5.00 -3.73 2.59
C VAL A 56 -5.13 -3.60 1.08
N ILE A 57 -5.26 -4.73 0.39
CA ILE A 57 -5.35 -4.75 -1.07
C ILE A 57 -6.66 -5.39 -1.48
N SER A 58 -7.42 -4.72 -2.38
CA SER A 58 -8.60 -5.30 -2.97
C SER A 58 -8.20 -6.19 -4.14
N LEU A 59 -8.48 -7.48 -4.03
CA LEU A 59 -8.22 -8.42 -5.14
C LEU A 59 -9.09 -8.11 -6.35
N ASP A 60 -10.32 -7.65 -6.13
CA ASP A 60 -11.20 -7.26 -7.23
C ASP A 60 -10.57 -6.12 -8.05
N ALA A 61 -10.06 -5.12 -7.36
CA ALA A 61 -9.41 -3.99 -8.03
C ALA A 61 -8.11 -4.42 -8.71
N ALA A 62 -7.35 -5.29 -8.05
CA ALA A 62 -6.11 -5.79 -8.64
C ALA A 62 -6.38 -6.54 -9.94
N MET A 63 -7.45 -7.34 -9.98
CA MET A 63 -7.81 -8.07 -11.19
C MET A 63 -8.21 -7.12 -12.31
N ARG A 64 -8.99 -6.08 -11.98
CA ARG A 64 -9.38 -5.08 -12.98
C ARG A 64 -8.17 -4.31 -13.51
N ASP A 65 -7.28 -3.92 -12.61
CA ASP A 65 -6.07 -3.19 -12.98
C ASP A 65 -5.17 -4.03 -13.87
N ALA A 66 -5.01 -5.32 -13.54
CA ALA A 66 -4.19 -6.22 -14.33
C ALA A 66 -4.71 -6.32 -15.75
N LYS A 67 -6.02 -6.45 -15.91
CA LYS A 67 -6.63 -6.51 -17.25
C LYS A 67 -6.46 -5.20 -18.00
N ARG A 68 -6.68 -4.08 -17.33
CA ARG A 68 -6.61 -2.76 -17.95
C ARG A 68 -5.19 -2.45 -18.42
N ILE A 69 -4.20 -2.83 -17.63
CA ILE A 69 -2.80 -2.54 -17.93
C ILE A 69 -2.20 -3.60 -18.85
N GLY A 70 -2.74 -4.82 -18.83
CA GLY A 70 -2.22 -5.91 -19.64
C GLY A 70 -1.04 -6.62 -18.97
N GLU A 71 -1.04 -6.72 -17.64
CA GLU A 71 0.00 -7.42 -16.91
C GLU A 71 -0.60 -8.55 -16.08
N SER A 72 0.26 -9.41 -15.55
CA SER A 72 -0.21 -10.52 -14.71
C SER A 72 -0.78 -10.01 -13.39
N LEU A 73 -1.67 -10.80 -12.79
CA LEU A 73 -2.22 -10.47 -11.50
C LEU A 73 -1.12 -10.39 -10.43
N ASN A 74 -0.17 -11.31 -10.47
CA ASN A 74 0.92 -11.30 -9.49
C ASN A 74 1.75 -10.02 -9.59
N LYS A 75 2.05 -9.57 -10.79
CA LYS A 75 2.81 -8.34 -10.97
C LYS A 75 2.03 -7.13 -10.49
N THR A 76 0.72 -7.11 -10.73
CA THR A 76 -0.14 -6.04 -10.26
C THR A 76 -0.17 -6.00 -8.74
N ILE A 77 -0.30 -7.16 -8.09
CA ILE A 77 -0.28 -7.23 -6.63
C ILE A 77 1.05 -6.73 -6.09
N ASP A 78 2.17 -7.13 -6.70
CA ASP A 78 3.48 -6.65 -6.27
C ASP A 78 3.56 -5.12 -6.36
N ARG A 79 3.03 -4.55 -7.44
CA ARG A 79 3.02 -3.10 -7.62
C ARG A 79 2.21 -2.40 -6.54
N LEU A 80 1.03 -2.94 -6.21
CA LEU A 80 0.17 -2.36 -5.18
C LEU A 80 0.80 -2.49 -3.80
N LEU A 81 1.45 -3.62 -3.54
CA LEU A 81 2.14 -3.83 -2.27
C LEU A 81 3.28 -2.84 -2.09
N ILE A 82 4.08 -2.63 -3.14
CA ILE A 82 5.17 -1.65 -3.09
C ILE A 82 4.62 -0.25 -2.89
N HIS A 83 3.53 0.08 -3.58
CA HIS A 83 2.88 1.37 -3.44
C HIS A 83 2.46 1.63 -2.00
N GLY A 84 1.79 0.65 -1.38
CA GLY A 84 1.40 0.75 0.02
C GLY A 84 2.59 0.87 0.95
N LEU A 85 3.64 0.10 0.68
CA LEU A 85 4.85 0.15 1.50
C LEU A 85 5.51 1.53 1.43
N LEU A 86 5.58 2.12 0.25
CA LEU A 86 6.17 3.45 0.10
C LEU A 86 5.36 4.49 0.85
N HIS A 87 4.03 4.36 0.87
CA HIS A 87 3.20 5.25 1.69
C HIS A 87 3.55 5.12 3.17
N LEU A 88 3.75 3.90 3.64
CA LEU A 88 4.13 3.68 5.03
C LEU A 88 5.49 4.30 5.36
N LEU A 89 6.36 4.40 4.37
CA LEU A 89 7.68 4.98 4.55
C LEU A 89 7.69 6.51 4.36
N GLY A 90 6.53 7.10 4.11
CA GLY A 90 6.40 8.56 4.07
C GLY A 90 6.25 9.18 2.70
N TYR A 91 6.27 8.39 1.64
CA TYR A 91 6.03 8.93 0.30
C TYR A 91 4.55 9.25 0.14
N ASP A 92 4.24 10.38 -0.46
CA ASP A 92 2.86 10.79 -0.67
C ASP A 92 2.74 11.47 -2.02
N HIS A 93 2.18 10.76 -3.00
CA HIS A 93 2.05 11.26 -4.35
C HIS A 93 1.06 12.43 -4.49
N GLU A 94 0.22 12.63 -3.47
CA GLU A 94 -0.75 13.73 -3.48
C GLU A 94 -0.15 15.04 -2.96
N ARG A 95 1.03 14.99 -2.39
CA ARG A 95 1.67 16.17 -1.79
C ARG A 95 2.23 17.11 -2.84
N SER A 96 2.80 16.58 -3.91
CA SER A 96 3.37 17.39 -4.99
C SER A 96 3.66 16.50 -6.18
N GLU A 97 3.88 17.12 -7.36
CA GLU A 97 4.26 16.37 -8.54
C GLU A 97 5.63 15.72 -8.36
N GLU A 98 6.53 16.37 -7.67
CA GLU A 98 7.86 15.82 -7.40
C GLU A 98 7.76 14.57 -6.55
N GLU A 99 6.91 14.59 -5.50
CA GLU A 99 6.69 13.41 -4.67
C GLU A 99 6.10 12.26 -5.46
N ALA A 100 5.13 12.56 -6.33
CA ALA A 100 4.50 11.55 -7.17
C ALA A 100 5.52 10.91 -8.09
N TRP A 101 6.39 11.72 -8.69
CA TRP A 101 7.42 11.23 -9.60
C TRP A 101 8.42 10.34 -8.86
N ARG A 102 8.86 10.76 -7.68
CA ARG A 102 9.77 9.97 -6.88
C ARG A 102 9.19 8.64 -6.48
N MET A 103 7.92 8.65 -6.12
CA MET A 103 7.22 7.43 -5.72
C MET A 103 7.12 6.46 -6.88
N GLU A 104 6.83 6.97 -8.08
CA GLU A 104 6.74 6.15 -9.26
C GLU A 104 8.08 5.55 -9.63
N GLU A 105 9.15 6.33 -9.56
CA GLU A 105 10.51 5.83 -9.81
C GLU A 105 10.90 4.73 -8.84
N GLU A 106 10.61 4.94 -7.56
CA GLU A 106 10.94 3.95 -6.54
C GLU A 106 10.13 2.67 -6.74
N THR A 107 8.87 2.82 -7.15
CA THR A 107 8.03 1.66 -7.42
C THR A 107 8.62 0.82 -8.55
N ASP A 108 9.01 1.48 -9.63
CA ASP A 108 9.58 0.79 -10.78
C ASP A 108 10.89 0.10 -10.42
N ARG A 109 11.73 0.78 -9.64
CA ARG A 109 13.00 0.22 -9.22
C ARG A 109 12.80 -1.04 -8.37
N LEU A 110 11.88 -0.98 -7.42
CA LEU A 110 11.62 -2.10 -6.53
C LEU A 110 10.95 -3.26 -7.25
N LEU A 111 10.09 -2.96 -8.24
CA LEU A 111 9.48 -4.01 -9.03
C LEU A 111 10.52 -4.83 -9.80
N VAL A 112 11.52 -4.14 -10.36
CA VAL A 112 12.59 -4.83 -11.07
C VAL A 112 13.34 -5.75 -10.11
N MET A 113 13.58 -5.31 -8.89
CA MET A 113 14.28 -6.11 -7.89
C MET A 113 13.47 -7.34 -7.45
N MET A 114 12.14 -7.29 -7.53
CA MET A 114 11.29 -8.39 -7.13
C MET A 114 11.16 -9.46 -8.23
N GLU A 115 11.52 -9.12 -9.44
CA GLU A 115 11.47 -10.06 -10.54
C GLU A 115 12.74 -10.89 -10.59
#